data_ca853fb41d27c3997dd7fa31f834d89f
#
_entry.id   ca853fb41d27c3997dd7fa31f834d89f
#
_cell.length_a   1.000
_cell.length_b   1.000
_cell.length_c   1.000
_cell.angle_alpha   90.00
_cell.angle_beta   90.00
_cell.angle_gamma   90.00
#
_symmetry.space_group_name_H-M   'P 1'
#
loop_
_entity.id
_entity.type
_entity.pdbx_description
1 polymer ?
#
loop_
_entity_poly.entity_id
_entity_poly.type
_entity_poly.pdbx_seq_one_letter_code
_entity_poly.pdbx_strand_id
1 'polypeptide(L)'
;PKWPSQNVLLDNSNFTFKSYNTKKATISATGKINAKTVGKYKIKATLKNATGTSVTKSGKITFPQPKIKVTVKKKKAIVTWKKLKAAKGYYVYRREAKGKKYTKWKKVKNIKKNTTVKYKDSKLKKGKTYQYKVVAYNRKNKGTSAIKKIVIK
;
A
#
# COMPACT_ATOMS: atom_id res chain seq x y z
N PRO A 1 19.84 -12.03 -48.11
CA PRO A 1 20.13 -10.72 -47.57
C PRO A 1 19.77 -10.65 -46.10
N LYS A 2 20.80 -10.57 -45.21
CA LYS A 2 20.60 -10.31 -43.79
C LYS A 2 20.26 -8.80 -43.67
N TRP A 3 19.07 -8.52 -43.18
CA TRP A 3 18.70 -7.17 -42.77
C TRP A 3 19.55 -6.82 -41.53
N PRO A 4 20.23 -5.67 -41.50
CA PRO A 4 20.88 -5.22 -40.27
C PRO A 4 19.80 -5.00 -39.22
N SER A 5 19.93 -5.63 -38.09
CA SER A 5 19.10 -5.37 -36.92
C SER A 5 19.47 -3.98 -36.39
N GLN A 6 18.79 -2.96 -36.87
CA GLN A 6 18.84 -1.62 -36.30
C GLN A 6 18.04 -1.68 -34.99
N ASN A 7 18.71 -1.61 -33.86
CA ASN A 7 18.09 -1.31 -32.58
C ASN A 7 17.60 0.15 -32.63
N VAL A 8 16.40 0.37 -33.13
CA VAL A 8 15.76 1.67 -33.03
C VAL A 8 15.35 1.88 -31.59
N LEU A 9 16.02 2.77 -30.88
CA LEU A 9 15.62 3.21 -29.55
C LEU A 9 14.34 4.05 -29.69
N LEU A 10 13.19 3.42 -29.38
CA LEU A 10 11.91 4.09 -29.36
C LEU A 10 11.77 4.84 -28.02
N ASP A 11 11.60 6.14 -28.08
CA ASP A 11 11.26 6.95 -26.91
C ASP A 11 9.74 7.12 -26.74
N ASN A 12 9.31 7.80 -25.69
CA ASN A 12 7.89 8.00 -25.41
C ASN A 12 7.17 8.85 -26.46
N SER A 13 7.88 9.67 -27.25
CA SER A 13 7.32 10.50 -28.30
C SER A 13 6.80 9.68 -29.49
N ASN A 14 7.33 8.48 -29.68
CA ASN A 14 6.90 7.54 -30.71
C ASN A 14 5.56 6.86 -30.41
N PHE A 15 4.97 7.08 -29.22
CA PHE A 15 3.75 6.42 -28.79
C PHE A 15 2.61 7.40 -28.53
N THR A 16 1.39 6.90 -28.77
CA THR A 16 0.17 7.46 -28.19
C THR A 16 -0.26 6.61 -27.01
N PHE A 17 -0.75 7.24 -25.95
CA PHE A 17 -1.15 6.55 -24.73
C PHE A 17 -2.63 6.76 -24.43
N LYS A 18 -3.35 5.69 -24.09
CA LYS A 18 -4.77 5.73 -23.73
C LYS A 18 -5.04 4.98 -22.42
N SER A 19 -5.79 5.61 -21.51
CA SER A 19 -6.34 4.93 -20.35
C SER A 19 -7.79 4.50 -20.64
N TYR A 20 -8.10 3.24 -20.39
CA TYR A 20 -9.47 2.71 -20.50
C TYR A 20 -10.34 3.03 -19.28
N ASN A 21 -9.73 3.51 -18.18
CA ASN A 21 -10.45 3.91 -16.99
C ASN A 21 -9.81 5.12 -16.31
N THR A 22 -10.11 6.30 -16.84
CA THR A 22 -9.58 7.59 -16.37
C THR A 22 -10.01 7.96 -14.95
N LYS A 23 -11.09 7.36 -14.43
CA LYS A 23 -11.49 7.47 -13.01
C LYS A 23 -10.55 6.71 -12.08
N LYS A 24 -9.82 5.70 -12.57
CA LYS A 24 -8.85 4.91 -11.79
C LYS A 24 -7.42 5.38 -11.97
N ALA A 25 -7.00 5.57 -13.21
CA ALA A 25 -5.68 6.07 -13.57
C ALA A 25 -5.75 6.90 -14.84
N THR A 26 -4.88 7.90 -14.98
CA THR A 26 -4.57 8.55 -16.24
C THR A 26 -3.15 8.25 -16.65
N ILE A 27 -2.83 8.45 -17.91
CA ILE A 27 -1.47 8.35 -18.44
C ILE A 27 -1.15 9.65 -19.21
N SER A 28 0.05 10.17 -19.00
CA SER A 28 0.54 11.36 -19.70
C SER A 28 1.05 11.01 -21.10
N ALA A 29 1.31 12.02 -21.92
CA ALA A 29 1.98 11.87 -23.21
C ALA A 29 3.40 11.25 -23.09
N THR A 30 4.03 11.39 -21.92
CA THR A 30 5.34 10.77 -21.60
C THR A 30 5.23 9.37 -21.02
N GLY A 31 4.06 8.71 -21.05
CA GLY A 31 3.88 7.37 -20.53
C GLY A 31 3.78 7.26 -19.00
N LYS A 32 3.81 8.38 -18.25
CA LYS A 32 3.70 8.38 -16.79
C LYS A 32 2.27 8.10 -16.34
N ILE A 33 2.08 7.05 -15.52
CA ILE A 33 0.78 6.65 -14.98
C ILE A 33 0.50 7.43 -13.70
N ASN A 34 -0.62 8.16 -13.66
CA ASN A 34 -1.10 8.88 -12.48
C ASN A 34 -2.29 8.12 -11.87
N ALA A 35 -2.06 7.50 -10.70
CA ALA A 35 -3.07 6.79 -9.94
C ALA A 35 -4.06 7.75 -9.28
N LYS A 36 -5.37 7.58 -9.51
CA LYS A 36 -6.45 8.41 -8.93
C LYS A 36 -7.21 7.71 -7.81
N THR A 37 -7.69 6.50 -8.06
CA THR A 37 -8.48 5.75 -7.08
C THR A 37 -8.13 4.27 -7.09
N VAL A 38 -8.39 3.60 -5.97
CA VAL A 38 -8.20 2.14 -5.84
C VAL A 38 -9.01 1.39 -6.89
N GLY A 39 -8.42 0.38 -7.50
CA GLY A 39 -9.07 -0.49 -8.48
C GLY A 39 -8.15 -0.94 -9.59
N LYS A 40 -8.67 -1.77 -10.48
CA LYS A 40 -7.99 -2.21 -11.69
C LYS A 40 -8.01 -1.09 -12.74
N TYR A 41 -6.95 -0.97 -13.50
CA TYR A 41 -6.86 -0.09 -14.68
C TYR A 41 -6.21 -0.84 -15.85
N LYS A 42 -6.43 -0.33 -17.05
CA LYS A 42 -5.82 -0.82 -18.29
C LYS A 42 -5.33 0.38 -19.10
N ILE A 43 -4.10 0.31 -19.56
CA ILE A 43 -3.43 1.33 -20.38
C ILE A 43 -3.03 0.68 -21.71
N LYS A 44 -3.25 1.38 -22.80
CA LYS A 44 -2.75 1.03 -24.13
C LYS A 44 -1.69 2.03 -24.57
N ALA A 45 -0.57 1.54 -25.06
CA ALA A 45 0.41 2.30 -25.82
C ALA A 45 0.32 1.83 -27.28
N THR A 46 0.19 2.77 -28.21
CA THR A 46 0.14 2.49 -29.65
C THR A 46 1.28 3.21 -30.31
N LEU A 47 2.09 2.50 -31.09
CA LEU A 47 3.17 3.08 -31.87
C LEU A 47 2.59 3.98 -32.96
N LYS A 48 3.08 5.20 -33.05
CA LYS A 48 2.73 6.12 -34.16
C LYS A 48 3.34 5.58 -35.48
N ASN A 49 2.70 5.89 -36.57
CA ASN A 49 3.17 5.52 -37.90
C ASN A 49 3.39 4.02 -38.17
N ALA A 50 2.75 3.14 -37.34
CA ALA A 50 2.76 1.70 -37.56
C ALA A 50 1.36 1.14 -37.36
N THR A 51 0.83 0.50 -38.39
CA THR A 51 -0.51 -0.09 -38.38
C THR A 51 -0.53 -1.31 -37.43
N GLY A 52 -1.46 -1.34 -36.49
CA GLY A 52 -1.71 -2.50 -35.64
C GLY A 52 -0.77 -2.71 -34.46
N THR A 53 0.36 -1.99 -34.37
CA THR A 53 1.34 -2.18 -33.30
C THR A 53 0.93 -1.48 -32.02
N SER A 54 0.50 -2.25 -31.02
CA SER A 54 0.13 -1.71 -29.73
C SER A 54 0.36 -2.70 -28.60
N VAL A 55 0.67 -2.17 -27.41
CA VAL A 55 0.83 -2.94 -26.18
C VAL A 55 -0.21 -2.48 -25.15
N THR A 56 -0.89 -3.45 -24.55
CA THR A 56 -1.84 -3.19 -23.47
C THR A 56 -1.31 -3.76 -22.16
N LYS A 57 -1.24 -2.92 -21.13
CA LYS A 57 -0.86 -3.32 -19.78
C LYS A 57 -2.01 -3.06 -18.81
N SER A 58 -2.23 -4.01 -17.92
CA SER A 58 -3.19 -3.90 -16.82
C SER A 58 -2.46 -3.77 -15.49
N GLY A 59 -3.05 -3.04 -14.56
CA GLY A 59 -2.52 -2.90 -13.22
C GLY A 59 -3.63 -2.73 -12.20
N LYS A 60 -3.24 -2.74 -10.91
CA LYS A 60 -4.15 -2.56 -9.78
C LYS A 60 -3.59 -1.52 -8.83
N ILE A 61 -4.37 -0.46 -8.59
CA ILE A 61 -4.09 0.51 -7.53
C ILE A 61 -4.65 -0.04 -6.23
N THR A 62 -3.79 -0.27 -5.24
CA THR A 62 -4.18 -0.74 -3.91
C THR A 62 -4.24 0.42 -2.92
N PHE A 63 -5.06 0.27 -1.87
CA PHE A 63 -5.08 1.23 -0.78
C PHE A 63 -3.75 1.16 -0.02
N PRO A 64 -3.10 2.30 0.31
CA PRO A 64 -1.78 2.30 0.92
C PRO A 64 -1.80 1.62 2.29
N GLN A 65 -0.76 0.85 2.56
CA GLN A 65 -0.57 0.12 3.82
C GLN A 65 0.31 0.93 4.77
N PRO A 66 -0.04 1.06 6.07
CA PRO A 66 0.83 1.71 7.04
C PRO A 66 2.14 0.93 7.21
N LYS A 67 3.27 1.61 7.13
CA LYS A 67 4.56 1.05 7.57
C LYS A 67 4.72 1.32 9.06
N ILE A 68 4.58 0.30 9.91
CA ILE A 68 4.59 0.45 11.35
C ILE A 68 5.96 0.14 11.97
N LYS A 69 6.31 0.90 13.02
CA LYS A 69 7.38 0.59 13.97
C LYS A 69 6.74 0.35 15.34
N VAL A 70 7.20 -0.66 16.07
CA VAL A 70 6.76 -0.93 17.45
C VAL A 70 7.99 -0.99 18.34
N THR A 71 8.01 -0.18 19.39
CA THR A 71 9.06 -0.15 20.41
C THR A 71 8.48 -0.40 21.77
N VAL A 72 9.29 -0.95 22.68
CA VAL A 72 8.91 -1.18 24.09
C VAL A 72 9.65 -0.17 24.95
N LYS A 73 8.93 0.55 25.81
CA LYS A 73 9.50 1.47 26.81
C LYS A 73 8.69 1.38 28.10
N LYS A 74 9.36 1.11 29.25
CA LYS A 74 8.72 1.00 30.58
C LYS A 74 7.46 0.10 30.56
N LYS A 75 7.58 -1.14 30.08
CA LYS A 75 6.48 -2.13 29.94
C LYS A 75 5.30 -1.68 29.05
N LYS A 76 5.48 -0.67 28.20
CA LYS A 76 4.46 -0.15 27.27
C LYS A 76 4.93 -0.34 25.83
N ALA A 77 4.02 -0.72 24.94
CA ALA A 77 4.30 -0.74 23.51
C ALA A 77 3.93 0.63 22.89
N ILE A 78 4.84 1.17 22.11
CA ILE A 78 4.64 2.38 21.34
C ILE A 78 4.60 1.98 19.88
N VAL A 79 3.41 2.06 19.28
CA VAL A 79 3.17 1.77 17.87
C VAL A 79 3.13 3.09 17.11
N THR A 80 3.98 3.25 16.11
CA THR A 80 4.06 4.47 15.28
C THR A 80 4.02 4.12 13.80
N TRP A 81 3.55 5.06 12.97
CA TRP A 81 3.54 4.96 11.50
C TRP A 81 3.56 6.33 10.86
N LYS A 82 3.78 6.39 9.53
CA LYS A 82 3.67 7.65 8.79
C LYS A 82 2.21 7.92 8.40
N LYS A 83 1.81 9.19 8.40
CA LYS A 83 0.50 9.65 7.91
C LYS A 83 0.27 9.19 6.48
N LEU A 84 -0.91 8.63 6.21
CA LEU A 84 -1.37 8.27 4.87
C LEU A 84 -2.45 9.26 4.44
N LYS A 85 -2.17 10.07 3.40
CA LYS A 85 -3.11 11.08 2.88
C LYS A 85 -4.47 10.49 2.50
N ALA A 86 -4.48 9.26 1.95
CA ALA A 86 -5.70 8.57 1.52
C ALA A 86 -6.54 7.99 2.66
N ALA A 87 -6.00 7.93 3.89
CA ALA A 87 -6.72 7.38 5.04
C ALA A 87 -7.60 8.44 5.72
N LYS A 88 -8.78 8.04 6.21
CA LYS A 88 -9.60 8.82 7.13
C LYS A 88 -9.16 8.60 8.58
N GLY A 89 -8.68 7.39 8.88
CA GLY A 89 -8.25 7.00 10.21
C GLY A 89 -7.56 5.63 10.22
N TYR A 90 -7.37 5.10 11.43
CA TYR A 90 -6.64 3.86 11.64
C TYR A 90 -7.31 3.00 12.72
N TYR A 91 -7.26 1.67 12.54
CA TYR A 91 -7.52 0.69 13.61
C TYR A 91 -6.19 0.08 14.03
N VAL A 92 -5.93 0.03 15.33
CA VAL A 92 -4.79 -0.71 15.89
C VAL A 92 -5.30 -2.03 16.45
N TYR A 93 -4.67 -3.11 16.03
CA TYR A 93 -4.99 -4.46 16.49
C TYR A 93 -3.81 -5.05 17.24
N ARG A 94 -4.12 -5.80 18.29
CA ARG A 94 -3.17 -6.58 19.08
C ARG A 94 -3.65 -8.02 19.21
N ARG A 95 -2.70 -8.95 19.32
CA ARG A 95 -2.92 -10.31 19.81
C ARG A 95 -1.74 -10.75 20.68
N GLU A 96 -1.98 -11.73 21.56
CA GLU A 96 -1.02 -12.29 22.50
C GLU A 96 -0.62 -13.70 22.08
N ALA A 97 0.65 -14.09 22.30
CA ALA A 97 1.09 -15.46 22.14
C ALA A 97 0.59 -16.34 23.31
N LYS A 98 0.08 -17.53 22.97
CA LYS A 98 -0.29 -18.61 23.92
C LYS A 98 0.40 -19.89 23.44
N GLY A 99 1.55 -20.23 24.05
CA GLY A 99 2.39 -21.32 23.58
C GLY A 99 2.84 -21.08 22.12
N LYS A 100 2.66 -22.08 21.27
CA LYS A 100 2.98 -22.02 19.84
C LYS A 100 1.94 -21.25 18.99
N LYS A 101 0.78 -20.87 19.55
CA LYS A 101 -0.33 -20.20 18.84
C LYS A 101 -0.47 -18.73 19.30
N TYR A 102 -1.34 -17.99 18.64
CA TYR A 102 -1.73 -16.63 19.01
C TYR A 102 -3.24 -16.54 19.25
N THR A 103 -3.65 -15.67 20.17
CA THR A 103 -5.07 -15.32 20.34
C THR A 103 -5.65 -14.69 19.08
N LYS A 104 -6.98 -14.59 18.99
CA LYS A 104 -7.66 -13.81 17.95
C LYS A 104 -7.23 -12.34 18.01
N TRP A 105 -7.23 -11.66 16.88
CA TRP A 105 -6.92 -10.22 16.80
C TRP A 105 -7.99 -9.40 17.55
N LYS A 106 -7.55 -8.63 18.54
CA LYS A 106 -8.39 -7.66 19.24
C LYS A 106 -8.10 -6.25 18.74
N LYS A 107 -9.15 -5.49 18.35
CA LYS A 107 -9.03 -4.07 18.05
C LYS A 107 -8.85 -3.31 19.37
N VAL A 108 -7.66 -2.76 19.60
CA VAL A 108 -7.31 -2.07 20.86
C VAL A 108 -7.47 -0.55 20.76
N LYS A 109 -7.52 -0.01 19.52
CA LYS A 109 -7.79 1.42 19.32
C LYS A 109 -8.47 1.67 17.98
N ASN A 110 -9.44 2.58 17.99
CA ASN A 110 -10.01 3.22 16.80
C ASN A 110 -9.56 4.69 16.79
N ILE A 111 -8.86 5.09 15.75
CA ILE A 111 -8.33 6.43 15.57
C ILE A 111 -9.05 7.05 14.36
N LYS A 112 -9.92 8.01 14.62
CA LYS A 112 -10.78 8.64 13.59
C LYS A 112 -10.07 9.73 12.78
N LYS A 113 -8.91 10.24 13.26
CA LYS A 113 -8.10 11.30 12.59
C LYS A 113 -6.84 10.69 11.97
N ASN A 114 -6.59 10.95 10.68
CA ASN A 114 -5.41 10.43 9.99
C ASN A 114 -4.09 11.12 10.40
N THR A 115 -4.17 12.23 11.11
CA THR A 115 -3.03 12.95 11.68
C THR A 115 -2.47 12.25 12.92
N THR A 116 -3.28 11.45 13.62
CA THR A 116 -2.82 10.67 14.77
C THR A 116 -2.11 9.40 14.29
N VAL A 117 -0.80 9.38 14.42
CA VAL A 117 0.10 8.34 13.86
C VAL A 117 0.88 7.59 14.95
N LYS A 118 0.38 7.64 16.18
CA LYS A 118 0.97 6.99 17.35
C LYS A 118 -0.12 6.40 18.25
N TYR A 119 0.16 5.23 18.79
CA TYR A 119 -0.65 4.58 19.83
C TYR A 119 0.26 4.04 20.92
N LYS A 120 -0.05 4.31 22.18
CA LYS A 120 0.63 3.80 23.35
C LYS A 120 -0.25 2.75 24.01
N ASP A 121 0.23 1.53 24.11
CA ASP A 121 -0.45 0.41 24.78
C ASP A 121 0.23 0.14 26.12
N SER A 122 -0.49 0.38 27.20
CA SER A 122 -0.03 0.15 28.58
C SER A 122 -0.65 -1.11 29.21
N LYS A 123 -1.59 -1.75 28.52
CA LYS A 123 -2.28 -2.95 29.03
C LYS A 123 -1.55 -4.23 28.62
N LEU A 124 -0.26 -4.34 29.02
CA LEU A 124 0.63 -5.43 28.65
C LEU A 124 1.20 -6.09 29.90
N LYS A 125 1.38 -7.41 29.84
CA LYS A 125 1.94 -8.21 30.94
C LYS A 125 3.42 -8.49 30.69
N LYS A 126 4.27 -8.40 31.74
CA LYS A 126 5.68 -8.77 31.72
C LYS A 126 5.83 -10.25 31.28
N GLY A 127 6.89 -10.58 30.58
CA GLY A 127 7.16 -11.94 30.07
C GLY A 127 6.31 -12.35 28.85
N LYS A 128 5.30 -11.55 28.44
CA LYS A 128 4.41 -11.92 27.35
C LYS A 128 4.87 -11.36 26.00
N THR A 129 4.56 -12.14 24.95
CA THR A 129 4.80 -11.79 23.56
C THR A 129 3.50 -11.30 22.92
N TYR A 130 3.59 -10.16 22.23
CA TYR A 130 2.47 -9.55 21.53
C TYR A 130 2.79 -9.31 20.06
N GLN A 131 1.76 -9.33 19.24
CA GLN A 131 1.84 -8.89 17.84
C GLN A 131 0.89 -7.73 17.61
N TYR A 132 1.33 -6.81 16.76
CA TYR A 132 0.56 -5.63 16.34
C TYR A 132 0.43 -5.56 14.83
N LYS A 133 -0.72 -5.04 14.38
CA LYS A 133 -0.94 -4.54 13.02
C LYS A 133 -1.79 -3.28 13.09
N VAL A 134 -1.62 -2.40 12.11
CA VAL A 134 -2.43 -1.20 11.93
C VAL A 134 -3.15 -1.29 10.60
N VAL A 135 -4.43 -0.99 10.60
CA VAL A 135 -5.26 -0.96 9.40
C VAL A 135 -5.65 0.50 9.14
N ALA A 136 -5.13 1.08 8.08
CA ALA A 136 -5.60 2.35 7.57
C ALA A 136 -6.93 2.15 6.84
N TYR A 137 -7.86 3.08 6.98
CA TYR A 137 -9.17 2.98 6.34
C TYR A 137 -9.66 4.33 5.80
N ASN A 138 -10.50 4.28 4.79
CA ASN A 138 -11.43 5.32 4.41
C ASN A 138 -12.84 4.72 4.24
N ARG A 139 -13.80 5.45 3.64
CA ARG A 139 -15.19 4.97 3.50
C ARG A 139 -15.30 3.59 2.82
N LYS A 140 -14.47 3.31 1.78
CA LYS A 140 -14.61 2.12 0.93
C LYS A 140 -13.43 1.15 1.01
N ASN A 141 -12.26 1.59 1.49
CA ASN A 141 -11.01 0.84 1.34
C ASN A 141 -10.26 0.69 2.66
N LYS A 142 -9.49 -0.37 2.76
CA LYS A 142 -8.61 -0.66 3.91
C LYS A 142 -7.24 -1.11 3.41
N GLY A 143 -6.18 -0.72 4.13
CA GLY A 143 -4.82 -1.17 3.91
C GLY A 143 -4.21 -1.63 5.24
N THR A 144 -3.78 -2.88 5.30
CA THR A 144 -3.24 -3.50 6.51
C THR A 144 -1.73 -3.51 6.47
N SER A 145 -1.08 -3.05 7.55
CA SER A 145 0.37 -3.12 7.72
C SER A 145 0.89 -4.56 7.79
N ALA A 146 2.19 -4.73 7.62
CA ALA A 146 2.88 -5.93 8.09
C ALA A 146 2.69 -6.10 9.62
N ILE A 147 2.81 -7.35 10.10
CA ILE A 147 2.72 -7.68 11.52
C ILE A 147 4.08 -7.40 12.18
N LYS A 148 4.06 -6.77 13.36
CA LYS A 148 5.25 -6.58 14.19
C LYS A 148 5.09 -7.33 15.52
N LYS A 149 6.12 -8.12 15.89
CA LYS A 149 6.20 -8.90 17.13
C LYS A 149 7.06 -8.14 18.14
N ILE A 150 6.66 -8.16 19.40
CA ILE A 150 7.43 -7.64 20.54
C ILE A 150 7.32 -8.57 21.74
N VAL A 151 8.30 -8.49 22.63
CA VAL A 151 8.31 -9.16 23.95
C VAL A 151 8.36 -8.07 25.02
N ILE A 152 7.58 -8.20 26.07
CA ILE A 152 7.60 -7.29 27.22
C ILE A 152 8.54 -7.90 28.27
N LYS A 153 9.70 -7.30 28.41
CA LYS A 153 10.69 -7.64 29.46
C LYS A 153 10.33 -7.01 30.79
#